data_83672ce4505737bb3789d69e3fe41145
#
_entry.id   83672ce4505737bb3789d69e3fe41145
#
_cell.length_a   1.000
_cell.length_b   1.000
_cell.length_c   1.000
_cell.angle_alpha   90.00
_cell.angle_beta   90.00
_cell.angle_gamma   90.00
#
_symmetry.space_group_name_H-M   'P 1'
#
loop_
_entity.id
_entity.type
_entity.pdbx_description
1 polymer ?
#
loop_
_entity_poly.entity_id
_entity_poly.type
_entity_poly.pdbx_seq_one_letter_code
_entity_poly.pdbx_strand_id
1 'polypeptide(L)'
;MQAIYTRTMRVKDDMLGKAMEIGKGLAAVRKKYYKKHQVYFSFQIGGDPRTIRETVIGTMFEGDNFKADQKMSADKRYQKLQMQLKKVAIEGTIQDEIRYVFSE
;
A
#
# COMPACT_ATOMS: atom_id res chain seq x y z
N MET A 1 16.13 -1.71 12.69
CA MET A 1 16.17 -2.66 11.56
C MET A 1 15.17 -2.21 10.49
N GLN A 2 15.61 -2.15 9.27
CA GLN A 2 14.75 -1.76 8.16
C GLN A 2 13.87 -2.93 7.72
N ALA A 3 12.63 -2.65 7.40
CA ALA A 3 11.68 -3.64 6.92
C ALA A 3 11.09 -3.22 5.58
N ILE A 4 10.68 -4.21 4.80
CA ILE A 4 9.97 -4.02 3.54
C ILE A 4 8.62 -4.70 3.69
N TYR A 5 7.56 -3.91 3.69
CA TYR A 5 6.19 -4.40 3.70
C TYR A 5 5.62 -4.30 2.30
N THR A 6 5.00 -5.37 1.83
CA THR A 6 4.28 -5.36 0.55
C THR A 6 2.87 -5.90 0.71
N ARG A 7 1.94 -5.28 0.01
CA ARG A 7 0.59 -5.81 -0.18
C ARG A 7 0.33 -5.91 -1.67
N THR A 8 0.07 -7.11 -2.13
CA THR A 8 -0.19 -7.41 -3.53
C THR A 8 -1.66 -7.80 -3.70
N MET A 9 -2.28 -7.35 -4.78
CA MET A 9 -3.66 -7.72 -5.11
C MET A 9 -3.88 -7.69 -6.62
N ARG A 10 -4.83 -8.50 -7.09
CA ARG A 10 -5.29 -8.44 -8.47
C ARG A 10 -6.48 -7.51 -8.57
N VAL A 11 -6.56 -6.79 -9.66
CA VAL A 11 -7.68 -5.88 -9.91
C VAL A 11 -8.61 -6.44 -10.99
N LYS A 12 -9.86 -6.03 -10.94
CA LYS A 12 -10.88 -6.45 -11.89
C LYS A 12 -10.53 -5.97 -13.30
N ASP A 13 -11.07 -6.65 -14.31
CA ASP A 13 -10.87 -6.28 -15.70
C ASP A 13 -11.27 -4.82 -15.92
N ASP A 14 -10.47 -4.11 -16.72
CA ASP A 14 -10.67 -2.71 -17.07
C ASP A 14 -10.60 -1.73 -15.89
N MET A 15 -10.11 -2.17 -14.72
CA MET A 15 -10.03 -1.34 -13.53
C MET A 15 -8.60 -0.96 -13.16
N LEU A 16 -7.58 -1.35 -13.94
CA LEU A 16 -6.20 -1.05 -13.62
C LEU A 16 -5.94 0.45 -13.53
N GLY A 17 -6.45 1.23 -14.50
CA GLY A 17 -6.28 2.68 -14.49
C GLY A 17 -6.87 3.33 -13.24
N LYS A 18 -8.06 2.91 -12.84
CA LYS A 18 -8.70 3.40 -11.61
C LYS A 18 -7.92 2.97 -10.37
N ALA A 19 -7.45 1.73 -10.33
CA ALA A 19 -6.63 1.24 -9.22
C ALA A 19 -5.34 2.04 -9.09
N MET A 20 -4.71 2.41 -10.20
CA MET A 20 -3.52 3.25 -10.20
C MET A 20 -3.79 4.63 -9.61
N GLU A 21 -4.91 5.26 -9.96
CA GLU A 21 -5.28 6.56 -9.39
C GLU A 21 -5.55 6.46 -7.88
N ILE A 22 -6.23 5.41 -7.46
CA ILE A 22 -6.45 5.15 -6.02
C ILE A 22 -5.12 4.95 -5.31
N GLY A 23 -4.20 4.17 -5.90
CA GLY A 23 -2.87 3.93 -5.35
C GLY A 23 -2.06 5.21 -5.18
N LYS A 24 -2.10 6.11 -6.17
CA LYS A 24 -1.45 7.43 -6.05
C LYS A 24 -1.99 8.20 -4.85
N GLY A 25 -3.30 8.19 -4.65
CA GLY A 25 -3.92 8.86 -3.52
C GLY A 25 -3.51 8.23 -2.18
N LEU A 26 -3.50 6.91 -2.10
CA LEU A 26 -3.07 6.18 -0.90
C LEU A 26 -1.60 6.45 -0.57
N ALA A 27 -0.73 6.47 -1.59
CA ALA A 27 0.68 6.80 -1.38
C ALA A 27 0.86 8.21 -0.81
N ALA A 28 0.10 9.17 -1.32
CA ALA A 28 0.14 10.56 -0.83
C ALA A 28 -0.31 10.64 0.64
N VAL A 29 -1.38 9.94 1.01
CA VAL A 29 -1.84 9.91 2.40
C VAL A 29 -0.81 9.24 3.30
N ARG A 30 -0.24 8.10 2.89
CA ARG A 30 0.78 7.43 3.68
C ARG A 30 1.99 8.31 3.93
N LYS A 31 2.47 9.00 2.91
CA LYS A 31 3.63 9.90 3.03
C LYS A 31 3.37 11.04 4.00
N LYS A 32 2.13 11.48 4.14
CA LYS A 32 1.74 12.52 5.10
C LYS A 32 1.99 12.07 6.54
N TYR A 33 1.70 10.81 6.86
CA TYR A 33 1.80 10.27 8.22
C TYR A 33 3.13 9.56 8.49
N TYR A 34 3.75 9.01 7.46
CA TYR A 34 5.01 8.26 7.56
C TYR A 34 6.10 8.97 6.78
N LYS A 35 6.56 10.09 7.34
CA LYS A 35 7.50 10.98 6.64
C LYS A 35 8.87 10.36 6.40
N LYS A 36 9.25 9.36 7.20
CA LYS A 36 10.54 8.68 7.10
C LYS A 36 10.48 7.40 6.27
N HIS A 37 9.29 7.00 5.83
CA HIS A 37 9.12 5.79 5.02
C HIS A 37 9.10 6.13 3.53
N GLN A 38 9.59 5.19 2.73
CA GLN A 38 9.40 5.21 1.29
C GLN A 38 8.13 4.41 0.98
N VAL A 39 7.26 4.97 0.17
CA VAL A 39 5.98 4.35 -0.19
C VAL A 39 5.83 4.36 -1.70
N TYR A 40 5.60 3.19 -2.26
CA TYR A 40 5.40 3.02 -3.71
C TYR A 40 4.16 2.20 -3.98
N PHE A 41 3.44 2.57 -5.04
CA PHE A 41 2.47 1.71 -5.68
C PHE A 41 2.98 1.39 -7.08
N SER A 42 2.90 0.13 -7.46
CA SER A 42 3.41 -0.36 -8.74
C SER A 42 2.44 -1.35 -9.36
N PHE A 43 2.52 -1.50 -10.68
CA PHE A 43 1.81 -2.57 -11.38
C PHE A 43 2.83 -3.50 -12.03
N GLN A 44 2.43 -4.74 -12.28
CA GLN A 44 3.32 -5.76 -12.80
C GLN A 44 3.39 -5.70 -14.32
N ILE A 45 4.60 -5.71 -14.86
CA ILE A 45 4.86 -5.88 -16.29
C ILE A 45 5.43 -7.28 -16.46
N GLY A 46 4.84 -8.06 -17.36
CA GLY A 46 5.14 -9.49 -17.45
C GLY A 46 4.35 -10.27 -16.42
N GLY A 47 3.91 -11.47 -16.78
CA GLY A 47 2.98 -12.21 -15.94
C GLY A 47 1.58 -11.61 -16.00
N ASP A 48 0.99 -11.35 -14.84
CA ASP A 48 -0.37 -10.78 -14.76
C ASP A 48 -0.32 -9.27 -14.61
N PRO A 49 -0.61 -8.48 -15.66
CA PRO A 49 -0.53 -7.03 -15.61
C PRO A 49 -1.62 -6.37 -14.76
N ARG A 50 -2.61 -7.14 -14.28
CA ARG A 50 -3.65 -6.64 -13.38
C ARG A 50 -3.25 -6.73 -11.92
N THR A 51 -2.01 -7.08 -11.63
CA THR A 51 -1.50 -7.15 -10.27
C THR A 51 -0.89 -5.83 -9.89
N ILE A 52 -1.37 -5.23 -8.79
CA ILE A 52 -0.79 -4.04 -8.21
C ILE A 52 -0.16 -4.37 -6.86
N ARG A 53 0.84 -3.58 -6.50
CA ARG A 53 1.57 -3.78 -5.24
C ARG A 53 1.81 -2.46 -4.55
N GLU A 54 1.46 -2.40 -3.27
CA GLU A 54 1.91 -1.37 -2.35
C GLU A 54 3.21 -1.84 -1.72
N THR A 55 4.22 -0.97 -1.71
CA THR A 55 5.51 -1.26 -1.05
C THR A 55 5.82 -0.14 -0.08
N VAL A 56 6.11 -0.49 1.17
CA VAL A 56 6.49 0.45 2.23
C VAL A 56 7.82 0.01 2.80
N ILE A 57 8.81 0.90 2.76
CA ILE A 57 10.17 0.62 3.25
C ILE A 57 10.48 1.59 4.38
N GLY A 58 10.90 1.05 5.51
CA GLY A 58 11.27 1.87 6.66
C GLY A 58 11.46 1.04 7.91
N THR A 59 11.66 1.72 9.04
CA THR A 59 11.71 1.07 10.36
C THR A 59 10.29 0.87 10.84
N MET A 60 9.88 -0.40 11.03
CA MET A 60 8.53 -0.76 11.46
C MET A 60 8.53 -1.16 12.94
N PHE A 61 7.35 -1.14 13.53
CA PHE A 61 7.12 -1.50 14.94
C PHE A 61 7.74 -0.55 15.96
N GLU A 62 8.07 0.67 15.56
CA GLU A 62 8.42 1.74 16.48
C GLU A 62 7.16 2.38 17.06
N GLY A 63 7.25 2.93 18.28
CA GLY A 63 6.11 3.56 18.95
C GLY A 63 5.47 4.70 18.15
N ASP A 64 6.29 5.47 17.43
CA ASP A 64 5.77 6.56 16.58
C ASP A 64 4.93 6.04 15.42
N ASN A 65 5.23 4.83 14.92
CA ASN A 65 4.45 4.22 13.86
C ASN A 65 3.03 3.86 14.33
N PHE A 66 2.88 3.44 15.58
CA PHE A 66 1.56 3.15 16.14
C PHE A 66 0.67 4.39 16.15
N LYS A 67 1.22 5.55 16.56
CA LYS A 67 0.47 6.81 16.52
C LYS A 67 0.14 7.24 15.10
N ALA A 68 1.09 7.08 14.18
CA ALA A 68 0.87 7.38 12.77
C ALA A 68 -0.24 6.50 12.18
N ASP A 69 -0.24 5.20 12.51
CA ASP A 69 -1.28 4.27 12.08
C ASP A 69 -2.65 4.69 12.57
N GLN A 70 -2.77 5.11 13.84
CA GLN A 70 -4.04 5.58 14.39
C GLN A 70 -4.54 6.82 13.67
N LYS A 71 -3.67 7.80 13.42
CA LYS A 71 -4.03 9.04 12.74
C LYS A 71 -4.44 8.77 11.28
N MET A 72 -3.70 7.92 10.59
CA MET A 72 -4.02 7.57 9.21
C MET A 72 -5.34 6.84 9.11
N SER A 73 -5.60 5.88 10.01
CA SER A 73 -6.86 5.12 10.03
C SER A 73 -8.07 6.00 10.29
N ALA A 74 -7.89 7.13 10.98
CA ALA A 74 -8.95 8.10 11.24
C ALA A 74 -9.10 9.12 10.11
N ASP A 75 -8.18 9.16 9.16
CA ASP A 75 -8.22 10.09 8.04
C ASP A 75 -9.35 9.70 7.07
N LYS A 76 -10.26 10.62 6.83
CA LYS A 76 -11.43 10.35 5.97
C LYS A 76 -11.05 10.07 4.52
N ARG A 77 -10.02 10.72 4.02
CA ARG A 77 -9.52 10.48 2.66
C ARG A 77 -8.96 9.08 2.54
N TYR A 78 -8.20 8.64 3.54
CA TYR A 78 -7.67 7.28 3.60
C TYR A 78 -8.80 6.25 3.58
N GLN A 79 -9.81 6.45 4.44
CA GLN A 79 -10.96 5.54 4.52
C GLN A 79 -11.70 5.45 3.18
N LYS A 80 -11.94 6.59 2.54
CA LYS A 80 -12.60 6.64 1.23
C LYS A 80 -11.81 5.89 0.16
N LEU A 81 -10.50 6.11 0.11
CA LEU A 81 -9.62 5.45 -0.86
C LEU A 81 -9.56 3.94 -0.64
N GLN A 82 -9.54 3.49 0.62
CA GLN A 82 -9.58 2.07 0.94
C GLN A 82 -10.89 1.42 0.50
N MET A 83 -12.01 2.10 0.69
CA MET A 83 -13.31 1.63 0.22
C MET A 83 -13.35 1.53 -1.31
N GLN A 84 -12.79 2.50 -2.00
CA GLN A 84 -12.71 2.50 -3.47
C GLN A 84 -11.82 1.35 -3.95
N LEU A 85 -10.71 1.10 -3.27
CA LEU A 85 -9.80 0.01 -3.61
C LEU A 85 -10.48 -1.36 -3.49
N LYS A 86 -11.29 -1.57 -2.45
CA LYS A 86 -12.06 -2.80 -2.27
C LYS A 86 -13.00 -3.06 -3.45
N LYS A 87 -13.54 -2.02 -4.06
CA LYS A 87 -14.46 -2.17 -5.20
C LYS A 87 -13.76 -2.60 -6.48
N VAL A 88 -12.49 -2.24 -6.65
CA VAL A 88 -11.73 -2.56 -7.88
C VAL A 88 -10.86 -3.80 -7.72
N ALA A 89 -10.53 -4.21 -6.50
CA ALA A 89 -9.76 -5.41 -6.24
C ALA A 89 -10.62 -6.67 -6.33
N ILE A 90 -10.01 -7.76 -6.80
CA ILE A 90 -10.66 -9.07 -6.79
C ILE A 90 -10.55 -9.63 -5.38
N GLU A 91 -11.69 -9.98 -4.79
CA GLU A 91 -11.76 -10.52 -3.44
C GLU A 91 -10.93 -11.80 -3.32
N GLY A 92 -10.24 -11.93 -2.19
CA GLY A 92 -9.42 -13.12 -1.91
C GLY A 92 -8.03 -13.12 -2.54
N THR A 93 -7.64 -12.06 -3.25
CA THR A 93 -6.33 -11.98 -3.90
C THR A 93 -5.30 -11.18 -3.13
N ILE A 94 -5.68 -10.58 -2.00
CA ILE A 94 -4.77 -9.75 -1.20
C ILE A 94 -3.76 -10.65 -0.50
N GLN A 95 -2.47 -10.36 -0.67
CA GLN A 95 -1.38 -11.06 -0.01
C GLN A 95 -0.43 -10.05 0.60
N ASP A 96 -0.18 -10.19 1.90
CA ASP A 96 0.73 -9.32 2.65
C ASP A 96 2.01 -10.07 2.98
N GLU A 97 3.14 -9.35 2.92
CA GLU A 97 4.44 -9.89 3.28
C GLU A 97 5.26 -8.81 3.97
N ILE A 98 5.98 -9.20 5.02
CA ILE A 98 6.96 -8.32 5.68
C ILE A 98 8.30 -9.04 5.67
N ARG A 99 9.33 -8.34 5.19
CA ARG A 99 10.71 -8.83 5.21
C ARG A 99 11.58 -7.85 5.98
N TYR A 100 12.45 -8.38 6.82
CA TYR A 100 13.46 -7.57 7.50
C TYR A 100 14.77 -7.64 6.72
N VAL A 101 15.37 -6.47 6.52
CA VAL A 101 16.66 -6.37 5.83
C VAL A 101 17.76 -6.77 6.83
N PHE A 102 18.54 -7.79 6.51
CA PHE A 102 19.61 -8.25 7.38
C PHE A 102 21.02 -7.98 6.81
N SER A 103 21.10 -7.53 5.55
CA SER A 103 22.36 -7.12 4.91
C SER A 103 22.17 -5.78 4.22
N GLU A 104 23.10 -4.86 4.43
CA GLU A 104 23.04 -3.52 3.84
C GLU A 104 24.28 -3.20 3.04
#